data_bc183b85fbac1446b7d416a723099dcf
#
_entry.id   bc183b85fbac1446b7d416a723099dcf
#
_cell.length_a   1.000
_cell.length_b   1.000
_cell.length_c   1.000
_cell.angle_alpha   90.00
_cell.angle_beta   90.00
_cell.angle_gamma   90.00
#
_symmetry.space_group_name_H-M   'P 1'
#
loop_
_entity.id
_entity.type
_entity.pdbx_description
1 polymer ?
#
loop_
_entity_poly.entity_id
_entity_poly.type
_entity_poly.pdbx_seq_one_letter_code
_entity_poly.pdbx_strand_id
1 'polypeptide(L)'
;MSADDAVDVIVVGAGPAGTACAYRLARAGRSVVLVERGFAPGSKNVSGGRLYTYALELVEAGLTREAPWERRVVREQMVLMDAGRSMTLSLAGTPAPDGALPASVTVLRAGFDAWFARKAEEAGVLLATGIRVDSLLEEDGRVTGIVAGGEEMRAGVVVAADGVNSLLGRQAGPVGAPSARTVAVGVKETVALDAAVIEDRFAVAPGDGAATLMLGCTHGVHGGGFLYTNRDSVSLGIVVSPEQVAASGRTVHTMLQELKAHPAIRPLVDGGSTVEYSAHLVREDGLRGVPGRLTRDGFLVTGEAAGFVMNLGHTVRGMDLALVSGAAAAEAIVAGGELEPAYRAALDRSGLTSAMKAADGRTGLLDVQRLYDAYPALALDAAESLFTVTAGRPRRLRHRVRDAMRGRNVPLRAVLRDGVRGVRAL
;
A
#
# COMPACT_ATOMS: atom_id res chain seq x y z
N MET A 1 30.03 -8.90 -24.56
CA MET A 1 28.97 -8.35 -25.44
C MET A 1 29.51 -7.08 -26.08
N SER A 2 29.33 -6.91 -27.36
CA SER A 2 29.78 -5.68 -28.07
C SER A 2 28.88 -4.50 -27.70
N ALA A 3 29.29 -3.26 -27.97
CA ALA A 3 28.45 -2.06 -27.75
C ALA A 3 27.12 -2.11 -28.55
N ASP A 4 27.00 -3.01 -29.53
CA ASP A 4 25.81 -3.27 -30.35
C ASP A 4 24.70 -4.09 -29.61
N ASP A 5 25.00 -4.66 -28.44
CA ASP A 5 24.05 -5.51 -27.68
C ASP A 5 23.31 -4.74 -26.57
N ALA A 6 23.43 -3.41 -26.50
CA ALA A 6 22.77 -2.59 -25.47
C ALA A 6 21.27 -2.42 -25.78
N VAL A 7 20.41 -2.63 -24.74
CA VAL A 7 18.98 -2.32 -24.84
C VAL A 7 18.71 -0.85 -24.53
N ASP A 8 17.55 -0.32 -24.95
CA ASP A 8 17.19 1.05 -24.60
C ASP A 8 17.05 1.22 -23.08
N VAL A 9 16.33 0.28 -22.43
CA VAL A 9 16.02 0.40 -20.99
C VAL A 9 16.09 -0.96 -20.28
N ILE A 10 16.74 -0.98 -19.13
CA ILE A 10 16.62 -2.04 -18.13
C ILE A 10 15.75 -1.55 -17.00
N VAL A 11 14.68 -2.29 -16.67
CA VAL A 11 13.82 -2.03 -15.50
C VAL A 11 14.06 -3.09 -14.45
N VAL A 12 14.39 -2.70 -13.22
CA VAL A 12 14.70 -3.63 -12.13
C VAL A 12 13.55 -3.67 -11.13
N GLY A 13 12.87 -4.83 -11.06
CA GLY A 13 11.72 -5.13 -10.22
C GLY A 13 10.41 -5.20 -11.02
N ALA A 14 9.82 -6.40 -11.14
CA ALA A 14 8.56 -6.66 -11.83
C ALA A 14 7.33 -6.52 -10.90
N GLY A 15 7.35 -5.53 -10.00
CA GLY A 15 6.18 -5.04 -9.30
C GLY A 15 5.37 -4.04 -10.13
N PRO A 16 4.27 -3.47 -9.60
CA PRO A 16 3.38 -2.59 -10.38
C PRO A 16 4.10 -1.41 -11.05
N ALA A 17 5.08 -0.78 -10.39
CA ALA A 17 5.80 0.36 -10.96
C ALA A 17 6.70 -0.05 -12.14
N GLY A 18 7.53 -1.08 -11.95
CA GLY A 18 8.45 -1.53 -12.99
C GLY A 18 7.71 -2.11 -14.17
N THR A 19 6.67 -2.91 -13.93
CA THR A 19 5.87 -3.48 -15.01
C THR A 19 5.11 -2.40 -15.79
N ALA A 20 4.54 -1.39 -15.13
CA ALA A 20 3.89 -0.26 -15.80
C ALA A 20 4.88 0.53 -16.66
N CYS A 21 6.10 0.76 -16.15
CA CYS A 21 7.16 1.42 -16.90
C CYS A 21 7.57 0.60 -18.12
N ALA A 22 7.90 -0.68 -17.94
CA ALA A 22 8.34 -1.58 -19.01
C ALA A 22 7.26 -1.73 -20.09
N TYR A 23 6.01 -1.95 -19.69
CA TYR A 23 4.86 -2.05 -20.59
C TYR A 23 4.72 -0.80 -21.48
N ARG A 24 4.71 0.39 -20.87
CA ARG A 24 4.58 1.66 -21.60
C ARG A 24 5.76 1.93 -22.54
N LEU A 25 6.98 1.59 -22.13
CA LEU A 25 8.17 1.71 -22.98
C LEU A 25 8.11 0.80 -24.19
N ALA A 26 7.75 -0.47 -24.01
CA ALA A 26 7.59 -1.43 -25.11
C ALA A 26 6.47 -0.98 -26.08
N ARG A 27 5.33 -0.49 -25.54
CA ARG A 27 4.25 0.10 -26.37
C ARG A 27 4.71 1.34 -27.16
N ALA A 28 5.75 2.03 -26.70
CA ALA A 28 6.40 3.14 -27.43
C ALA A 28 7.55 2.68 -28.33
N GLY A 29 7.72 1.38 -28.56
CA GLY A 29 8.71 0.81 -29.46
C GLY A 29 10.14 0.78 -28.92
N ARG A 30 10.34 0.86 -27.60
CA ARG A 30 11.66 0.73 -26.97
C ARG A 30 11.99 -0.73 -26.68
N SER A 31 13.27 -1.09 -26.81
CA SER A 31 13.79 -2.38 -26.38
C SER A 31 13.95 -2.38 -24.86
N VAL A 32 13.22 -3.28 -24.17
CA VAL A 32 13.13 -3.28 -22.70
C VAL A 32 13.41 -4.66 -22.12
N VAL A 33 14.30 -4.70 -21.13
CA VAL A 33 14.48 -5.86 -20.25
C VAL A 33 13.91 -5.54 -18.89
N LEU A 34 12.98 -6.38 -18.40
CA LEU A 34 12.40 -6.31 -17.06
C LEU A 34 12.99 -7.43 -16.20
N VAL A 35 13.78 -7.07 -15.18
CA VAL A 35 14.48 -8.02 -14.32
C VAL A 35 13.74 -8.19 -13.00
N GLU A 36 13.47 -9.43 -12.59
CA GLU A 36 12.83 -9.77 -11.32
C GLU A 36 13.67 -10.79 -10.54
N ARG A 37 13.91 -10.48 -9.25
CA ARG A 37 14.65 -11.36 -8.35
C ARG A 37 13.89 -12.63 -7.97
N GLY A 38 12.55 -12.56 -7.91
CA GLY A 38 11.67 -13.70 -7.65
C GLY A 38 11.63 -14.68 -8.80
N PHE A 39 11.24 -15.91 -8.51
CA PHE A 39 11.00 -16.91 -9.54
C PHE A 39 9.80 -16.54 -10.44
N ALA A 40 8.90 -15.70 -9.93
CA ALA A 40 7.80 -15.10 -10.68
C ALA A 40 7.49 -13.70 -10.13
N PRO A 41 6.97 -12.76 -10.95
CA PRO A 41 6.44 -11.49 -10.49
C PRO A 41 5.37 -11.69 -9.42
N GLY A 42 5.43 -10.91 -8.33
CA GLY A 42 4.48 -11.02 -7.22
C GLY A 42 4.79 -12.12 -6.19
N SER A 43 5.65 -13.08 -6.48
CA SER A 43 5.93 -14.25 -5.61
C SER A 43 6.53 -13.91 -4.23
N LYS A 44 7.05 -12.70 -4.05
CA LYS A 44 7.59 -12.19 -2.77
C LYS A 44 6.69 -11.17 -2.11
N ASN A 45 5.60 -10.79 -2.76
CA ASN A 45 4.73 -9.76 -2.24
C ASN A 45 3.66 -10.37 -1.35
N VAL A 46 3.29 -9.61 -0.32
CA VAL A 46 2.18 -9.99 0.54
C VAL A 46 0.91 -10.02 -0.30
N SER A 47 0.24 -11.17 -0.36
CA SER A 47 -1.00 -11.34 -1.11
C SER A 47 -2.13 -10.46 -0.58
N GLY A 48 -3.02 -10.08 -1.48
CA GLY A 48 -4.17 -9.22 -1.22
C GLY A 48 -3.79 -7.75 -1.03
N GLY A 49 -4.51 -6.91 -1.68
CA GLY A 49 -4.37 -5.47 -1.58
C GLY A 49 -5.58 -4.80 -2.20
N ARG A 50 -5.66 -3.49 -2.00
CA ARG A 50 -6.64 -2.65 -2.65
C ARG A 50 -5.99 -1.90 -3.80
N LEU A 51 -6.60 -1.94 -4.96
CA LEU A 51 -6.18 -1.24 -6.16
C LEU A 51 -7.24 -0.22 -6.56
N TYR A 52 -6.85 1.03 -6.74
CA TYR A 52 -7.68 2.08 -7.32
C TYR A 52 -7.56 2.02 -8.85
N THR A 53 -8.66 1.77 -9.52
CA THR A 53 -8.69 1.38 -10.94
C THR A 53 -8.24 2.48 -11.89
N TYR A 54 -8.41 3.75 -11.52
CA TYR A 54 -7.93 4.89 -12.31
C TYR A 54 -6.45 4.75 -12.70
N ALA A 55 -5.64 4.11 -11.84
CA ALA A 55 -4.21 3.96 -12.08
C ALA A 55 -3.89 3.01 -13.24
N LEU A 56 -4.67 1.94 -13.41
CA LEU A 56 -4.56 1.07 -14.59
C LEU A 56 -5.01 1.79 -15.86
N GLU A 57 -6.09 2.56 -15.79
CA GLU A 57 -6.56 3.36 -16.92
C GLU A 57 -5.56 4.46 -17.35
N LEU A 58 -4.75 4.98 -16.41
CA LEU A 58 -3.64 5.88 -16.73
C LEU A 58 -2.45 5.16 -17.38
N VAL A 59 -2.24 3.88 -17.06
CA VAL A 59 -1.24 3.07 -17.77
C VAL A 59 -1.68 2.81 -19.19
N GLU A 60 -2.87 2.27 -19.38
CA GLU A 60 -3.53 2.14 -20.69
C GLU A 60 -5.06 1.98 -20.48
N ALA A 61 -5.84 2.67 -21.30
CA ALA A 61 -7.29 2.61 -21.25
C ALA A 61 -7.79 1.19 -21.50
N GLY A 62 -8.67 0.70 -20.62
CA GLY A 62 -9.26 -0.63 -20.70
C GLY A 62 -8.53 -1.72 -19.92
N LEU A 63 -7.32 -1.51 -19.42
CA LEU A 63 -6.58 -2.52 -18.65
C LEU A 63 -7.33 -3.00 -17.40
N THR A 64 -8.13 -2.16 -16.77
CA THR A 64 -8.94 -2.55 -15.60
C THR A 64 -9.89 -3.69 -15.92
N ARG A 65 -10.45 -3.74 -17.13
CA ARG A 65 -11.40 -4.80 -17.55
C ARG A 65 -10.73 -6.15 -17.76
N GLU A 66 -9.45 -6.13 -18.09
CA GLU A 66 -8.63 -7.31 -18.34
C GLU A 66 -7.95 -7.85 -17.07
N ALA A 67 -7.78 -6.98 -16.06
CA ALA A 67 -7.07 -7.31 -14.84
C ALA A 67 -7.79 -8.39 -14.01
N PRO A 68 -7.08 -9.36 -13.43
CA PRO A 68 -7.64 -10.41 -12.60
C PRO A 68 -7.91 -9.88 -11.17
N TRP A 69 -8.81 -8.91 -11.05
CA TRP A 69 -9.24 -8.47 -9.72
C TRP A 69 -10.20 -9.47 -9.08
N GLU A 70 -10.25 -9.43 -7.74
CA GLU A 70 -11.00 -10.36 -6.92
C GLU A 70 -12.44 -9.89 -6.72
N ARG A 71 -12.63 -8.74 -6.08
CA ARG A 71 -13.94 -8.14 -5.82
C ARG A 71 -13.93 -6.64 -6.01
N ARG A 72 -15.02 -6.04 -6.46
CA ARG A 72 -15.19 -4.59 -6.43
C ARG A 72 -15.53 -4.15 -5.01
N VAL A 73 -14.86 -3.10 -4.51
CA VAL A 73 -15.11 -2.58 -3.17
C VAL A 73 -16.34 -1.68 -3.21
N VAL A 74 -17.43 -2.15 -2.62
CA VAL A 74 -18.71 -1.40 -2.49
C VAL A 74 -19.01 -1.03 -1.04
N ARG A 75 -18.28 -1.63 -0.08
CA ARG A 75 -18.45 -1.39 1.35
C ARG A 75 -17.12 -1.01 1.97
N GLU A 76 -17.10 0.18 2.57
CA GLU A 76 -15.98 0.69 3.38
C GLU A 76 -16.34 0.57 4.84
N GLN A 77 -15.43 0.05 5.66
CA GLN A 77 -15.65 -0.07 7.09
C GLN A 77 -14.46 0.47 7.89
N MET A 78 -14.77 1.19 8.94
CA MET A 78 -13.82 1.58 9.97
C MET A 78 -14.26 0.97 11.30
N VAL A 79 -13.40 0.19 11.93
CA VAL A 79 -13.65 -0.47 13.20
C VAL A 79 -12.76 0.15 14.27
N LEU A 80 -13.37 0.71 15.30
CA LEU A 80 -12.68 1.05 16.53
C LEU A 80 -12.84 -0.12 17.50
N MET A 81 -11.75 -0.57 18.12
CA MET A 81 -11.78 -1.75 18.97
C MET A 81 -10.85 -1.62 20.17
N ASP A 82 -11.17 -2.37 21.22
CA ASP A 82 -10.28 -2.68 22.35
C ASP A 82 -10.19 -4.21 22.49
N ALA A 83 -9.74 -4.71 23.61
CA ALA A 83 -9.51 -6.16 23.79
C ALA A 83 -10.77 -7.03 23.62
N GLY A 84 -11.99 -6.48 23.76
CA GLY A 84 -13.22 -7.29 23.73
C GLY A 84 -14.41 -6.62 23.07
N ARG A 85 -14.32 -5.30 22.81
CA ARG A 85 -15.43 -4.52 22.24
C ARG A 85 -15.04 -3.93 20.89
N SER A 86 -16.02 -3.66 20.06
CA SER A 86 -15.84 -2.96 18.80
C SER A 86 -17.02 -2.06 18.46
N MET A 87 -16.75 -1.03 17.68
CA MET A 87 -17.74 -0.18 17.04
C MET A 87 -17.37 -0.03 15.57
N THR A 88 -18.31 -0.34 14.68
CA THR A 88 -18.09 -0.28 13.23
C THR A 88 -18.88 0.86 12.63
N LEU A 89 -18.16 1.74 11.90
CA LEU A 89 -18.75 2.67 10.95
C LEU A 89 -18.68 2.02 9.56
N SER A 90 -19.83 1.84 8.93
CA SER A 90 -19.92 1.23 7.60
C SER A 90 -20.54 2.20 6.62
N LEU A 91 -19.87 2.42 5.49
CA LEU A 91 -20.37 3.16 4.33
C LEU A 91 -20.54 2.16 3.19
N ALA A 92 -21.79 1.97 2.75
CA ALA A 92 -22.10 1.24 1.52
C ALA A 92 -22.36 2.24 0.42
N GLY A 93 -21.63 2.14 -0.68
CA GLY A 93 -21.82 3.00 -1.85
C GLY A 93 -23.03 2.60 -2.68
N THR A 94 -23.55 3.53 -3.48
CA THR A 94 -24.50 3.19 -4.54
C THR A 94 -23.77 2.34 -5.59
N PRO A 95 -24.36 1.25 -6.08
CA PRO A 95 -23.77 0.49 -7.16
C PRO A 95 -23.45 1.42 -8.35
N ALA A 96 -22.27 1.26 -8.92
CA ALA A 96 -21.90 2.00 -10.13
C ALA A 96 -22.87 1.63 -11.25
N PRO A 97 -23.20 2.56 -12.16
CA PRO A 97 -23.99 2.27 -13.34
C PRO A 97 -23.45 1.05 -14.11
N ASP A 98 -24.31 0.31 -14.78
CA ASP A 98 -23.92 -0.82 -15.61
C ASP A 98 -22.82 -0.43 -16.60
N GLY A 99 -21.73 -1.22 -16.63
CA GLY A 99 -20.59 -0.99 -17.49
C GLY A 99 -19.57 0.03 -16.99
N ALA A 100 -19.84 0.77 -15.91
CA ALA A 100 -18.86 1.64 -15.28
C ALA A 100 -17.78 0.84 -14.55
N LEU A 101 -16.55 1.36 -14.57
CA LEU A 101 -15.46 0.77 -13.80
C LEU A 101 -15.66 1.04 -12.30
N PRO A 102 -15.42 0.05 -11.43
CA PRO A 102 -15.42 0.28 -9.99
C PRO A 102 -14.30 1.25 -9.60
N ALA A 103 -14.54 2.11 -8.61
CA ALA A 103 -13.50 3.03 -8.13
C ALA A 103 -12.27 2.31 -7.56
N SER A 104 -12.48 1.17 -6.92
CA SER A 104 -11.41 0.30 -6.43
C SER A 104 -11.84 -1.15 -6.38
N VAL A 105 -10.85 -2.02 -6.45
CA VAL A 105 -11.00 -3.48 -6.42
C VAL A 105 -10.00 -4.09 -5.44
N THR A 106 -10.27 -5.31 -5.01
CA THR A 106 -9.27 -6.12 -4.31
C THR A 106 -8.52 -6.99 -5.30
N VAL A 107 -7.26 -7.23 -5.02
CA VAL A 107 -6.37 -8.05 -5.85
C VAL A 107 -5.49 -8.93 -4.96
N LEU A 108 -5.15 -10.13 -5.45
CA LEU A 108 -4.06 -10.94 -4.92
C LEU A 108 -2.80 -10.64 -5.73
N ARG A 109 -1.78 -10.11 -5.07
CA ARG A 109 -0.56 -9.60 -5.72
C ARG A 109 0.14 -10.65 -6.60
N ALA A 110 0.21 -11.89 -6.15
CA ALA A 110 0.82 -12.97 -6.93
C ALA A 110 0.13 -13.16 -8.30
N GLY A 111 -1.21 -13.14 -8.32
CA GLY A 111 -1.98 -13.23 -9.56
C GLY A 111 -1.92 -11.96 -10.41
N PHE A 112 -2.08 -10.81 -9.77
CA PHE A 112 -2.08 -9.52 -10.44
C PHE A 112 -0.73 -9.18 -11.07
N ASP A 113 0.36 -9.28 -10.29
CA ASP A 113 1.70 -8.93 -10.77
C ASP A 113 2.13 -9.88 -11.92
N ALA A 114 1.84 -11.18 -11.81
CA ALA A 114 2.13 -12.15 -12.87
C ALA A 114 1.32 -11.89 -14.14
N TRP A 115 0.04 -11.54 -14.02
CA TRP A 115 -0.79 -11.15 -15.16
C TRP A 115 -0.23 -9.89 -15.84
N PHE A 116 0.13 -8.88 -15.07
CA PHE A 116 0.59 -7.63 -15.64
C PHE A 116 1.97 -7.77 -16.30
N ALA A 117 2.84 -8.62 -15.75
CA ALA A 117 4.11 -8.94 -16.38
C ALA A 117 3.91 -9.67 -17.73
N ARG A 118 2.94 -10.62 -17.82
CA ARG A 118 2.59 -11.22 -19.12
C ARG A 118 2.10 -10.20 -20.13
N LYS A 119 1.29 -9.22 -19.69
CA LYS A 119 0.88 -8.10 -20.55
C LYS A 119 2.07 -7.29 -21.08
N ALA A 120 3.11 -7.12 -20.25
CA ALA A 120 4.35 -6.48 -20.69
C ALA A 120 5.11 -7.34 -21.69
N GLU A 121 5.19 -8.66 -21.49
CA GLU A 121 5.78 -9.59 -22.46
C GLU A 121 5.01 -9.60 -23.79
N GLU A 122 3.68 -9.61 -23.77
CA GLU A 122 2.81 -9.49 -24.95
C GLU A 122 3.09 -8.18 -25.72
N ALA A 123 3.50 -7.11 -25.03
CA ALA A 123 3.89 -5.84 -25.63
C ALA A 123 5.34 -5.82 -26.13
N GLY A 124 6.14 -6.88 -25.93
CA GLY A 124 7.51 -7.02 -26.41
C GLY A 124 8.59 -6.82 -25.33
N VAL A 125 8.24 -6.78 -24.03
CA VAL A 125 9.22 -6.75 -22.95
C VAL A 125 9.89 -8.11 -22.80
N LEU A 126 11.23 -8.13 -22.69
CA LEU A 126 11.96 -9.32 -22.28
C LEU A 126 11.94 -9.42 -20.75
N LEU A 127 11.16 -10.35 -20.20
CA LEU A 127 11.09 -10.62 -18.77
C LEU A 127 12.16 -11.65 -18.37
N ALA A 128 13.00 -11.26 -17.40
CA ALA A 128 14.04 -12.11 -16.83
C ALA A 128 13.78 -12.33 -15.32
N THR A 129 13.29 -13.50 -14.93
CA THR A 129 12.97 -13.86 -13.54
C THR A 129 14.07 -14.67 -12.88
N GLY A 130 14.08 -14.71 -11.53
CA GLY A 130 15.11 -15.42 -10.76
C GLY A 130 16.48 -14.71 -10.75
N ILE A 131 16.56 -13.49 -11.27
CA ILE A 131 17.80 -12.73 -11.43
C ILE A 131 17.87 -11.61 -10.41
N ARG A 132 18.85 -11.68 -9.51
CA ARG A 132 19.16 -10.60 -8.58
C ARG A 132 20.17 -9.66 -9.22
N VAL A 133 19.81 -8.40 -9.34
CA VAL A 133 20.75 -7.33 -9.68
C VAL A 133 21.62 -7.04 -8.47
N ASP A 134 22.92 -7.10 -8.63
CA ASP A 134 23.90 -6.92 -7.55
C ASP A 134 24.34 -5.45 -7.44
N SER A 135 24.57 -4.78 -8.58
CA SER A 135 24.99 -3.39 -8.63
C SER A 135 24.65 -2.72 -9.96
N LEU A 136 24.81 -1.41 -9.98
CA LEU A 136 24.81 -0.61 -11.21
C LEU A 136 26.17 -0.72 -11.91
N LEU A 137 26.16 -0.70 -13.24
CA LEU A 137 27.34 -0.49 -14.06
C LEU A 137 27.47 1.00 -14.32
N GLU A 138 28.64 1.56 -14.01
CA GLU A 138 28.89 3.01 -14.12
C GLU A 138 30.17 3.28 -14.91
N GLU A 139 30.10 4.23 -15.84
CA GLU A 139 31.21 4.71 -16.64
C GLU A 139 31.18 6.24 -16.68
N ASP A 140 32.26 6.89 -16.37
CA ASP A 140 32.42 8.35 -16.36
C ASP A 140 31.31 9.11 -15.60
N GLY A 141 30.81 8.51 -14.49
CA GLY A 141 29.75 9.10 -13.67
C GLY A 141 28.33 8.91 -14.19
N ARG A 142 28.17 8.21 -15.33
CA ARG A 142 26.90 7.81 -15.92
C ARG A 142 26.59 6.34 -15.59
N VAL A 143 25.33 6.04 -15.30
CA VAL A 143 24.86 4.65 -15.25
C VAL A 143 24.65 4.14 -16.67
N THR A 144 25.35 3.04 -17.02
CA THR A 144 25.36 2.44 -18.36
C THR A 144 24.79 1.04 -18.37
N GLY A 145 24.30 0.52 -17.20
CA GLY A 145 23.75 -0.82 -17.13
C GLY A 145 23.65 -1.35 -15.71
N ILE A 146 23.59 -2.67 -15.60
CA ILE A 146 23.54 -3.43 -14.35
C ILE A 146 24.56 -4.56 -14.35
N VAL A 147 24.91 -5.04 -13.15
CA VAL A 147 25.66 -6.27 -12.92
C VAL A 147 24.76 -7.26 -12.18
N ALA A 148 24.65 -8.48 -12.69
CA ALA A 148 23.87 -9.55 -12.09
C ALA A 148 24.61 -10.87 -12.19
N GLY A 149 24.90 -11.50 -11.04
CA GLY A 149 25.66 -12.77 -11.01
C GLY A 149 27.07 -12.69 -11.61
N GLY A 150 27.67 -11.50 -11.61
CA GLY A 150 28.99 -11.25 -12.20
C GLY A 150 28.95 -10.93 -13.71
N GLU A 151 27.80 -10.97 -14.36
CA GLU A 151 27.64 -10.61 -15.76
C GLU A 151 27.12 -9.16 -15.89
N GLU A 152 27.60 -8.45 -16.90
CA GLU A 152 27.20 -7.08 -17.21
C GLU A 152 26.11 -7.08 -18.31
N MET A 153 25.07 -6.27 -18.08
CA MET A 153 24.06 -5.95 -19.08
C MET A 153 23.98 -4.44 -19.28
N ARG A 154 24.13 -3.97 -20.51
CA ARG A 154 24.19 -2.55 -20.85
C ARG A 154 22.83 -2.01 -21.29
N ALA A 155 22.55 -0.75 -20.93
CA ALA A 155 21.34 -0.05 -21.32
C ALA A 155 21.57 1.46 -21.44
N GLY A 156 20.74 2.11 -22.24
CA GLY A 156 20.70 3.57 -22.31
C GLY A 156 20.23 4.21 -21.00
N VAL A 157 19.25 3.57 -20.33
CA VAL A 157 18.71 4.00 -19.03
C VAL A 157 18.41 2.78 -18.14
N VAL A 158 18.74 2.86 -16.86
CA VAL A 158 18.31 1.89 -15.82
C VAL A 158 17.22 2.51 -14.97
N VAL A 159 16.08 1.82 -14.83
CA VAL A 159 14.97 2.21 -13.96
C VAL A 159 14.95 1.29 -12.73
N ALA A 160 15.17 1.87 -11.54
CA ALA A 160 15.05 1.16 -10.28
C ALA A 160 13.60 1.21 -9.80
N ALA A 161 12.93 0.05 -9.80
CA ALA A 161 11.60 -0.20 -9.23
C ALA A 161 11.67 -1.33 -8.19
N ASP A 162 12.77 -1.36 -7.42
CA ASP A 162 13.21 -2.43 -6.52
C ASP A 162 12.56 -2.39 -5.12
N GLY A 163 11.49 -1.61 -4.97
CA GLY A 163 10.59 -1.58 -3.81
C GLY A 163 11.18 -0.87 -2.61
N VAL A 164 10.62 -1.14 -1.43
CA VAL A 164 10.88 -0.43 -0.17
C VAL A 164 12.36 -0.29 0.19
N ASN A 165 13.17 -1.30 -0.11
CA ASN A 165 14.60 -1.30 0.21
C ASN A 165 15.43 -0.39 -0.68
N SER A 166 14.98 -0.15 -1.91
CA SER A 166 15.60 0.72 -2.91
C SER A 166 17.13 0.59 -2.97
N LEU A 167 17.62 -0.65 -3.12
CA LEU A 167 19.05 -0.93 -3.07
C LEU A 167 19.81 -0.16 -4.16
N LEU A 168 19.28 -0.19 -5.38
CA LEU A 168 19.87 0.52 -6.52
C LEU A 168 19.69 2.04 -6.40
N GLY A 169 18.53 2.51 -5.92
CA GLY A 169 18.31 3.94 -5.66
C GLY A 169 19.27 4.50 -4.61
N ARG A 170 19.63 3.69 -3.62
CA ARG A 170 20.63 4.03 -2.60
C ARG A 170 22.05 4.02 -3.16
N GLN A 171 22.38 3.03 -3.98
CA GLN A 171 23.68 2.95 -4.65
C GLN A 171 23.89 4.14 -5.59
N ALA A 172 22.87 4.50 -6.35
CA ALA A 172 22.89 5.68 -7.23
C ALA A 172 22.92 7.03 -6.47
N GLY A 173 22.62 7.03 -5.18
CA GLY A 173 22.67 8.21 -4.31
C GLY A 173 21.39 9.01 -4.14
N PRO A 174 20.37 8.97 -5.01
CA PRO A 174 19.13 9.71 -4.81
C PRO A 174 18.36 9.33 -3.54
N VAL A 175 18.37 8.05 -3.16
CA VAL A 175 17.52 7.52 -2.08
C VAL A 175 18.33 7.27 -0.81
N GLY A 176 17.82 7.72 0.35
CA GLY A 176 18.39 7.41 1.65
C GLY A 176 18.00 6.00 2.14
N ALA A 177 18.73 5.46 3.10
CA ALA A 177 18.38 4.19 3.74
C ALA A 177 17.06 4.32 4.51
N PRO A 178 16.13 3.36 4.39
CA PRO A 178 14.95 3.32 5.24
C PRO A 178 15.37 3.13 6.71
N SER A 179 14.65 3.77 7.63
CA SER A 179 14.86 3.63 9.07
C SER A 179 13.62 3.02 9.73
N ALA A 180 13.77 2.48 10.94
CA ALA A 180 12.63 1.97 11.71
C ALA A 180 11.52 3.01 11.98
N ARG A 181 11.82 4.30 11.80
CA ARG A 181 10.86 5.41 11.95
C ARG A 181 10.14 5.78 10.66
N THR A 182 10.69 5.38 9.51
CA THR A 182 10.18 5.75 8.18
C THR A 182 9.51 4.59 7.47
N VAL A 183 9.48 3.42 8.12
CA VAL A 183 8.82 2.21 7.61
C VAL A 183 7.88 1.62 8.65
N ALA A 184 6.86 0.94 8.18
CA ALA A 184 6.07 0.00 8.95
C ALA A 184 6.35 -1.43 8.52
N VAL A 185 6.07 -2.39 9.39
CA VAL A 185 6.01 -3.81 9.04
C VAL A 185 4.55 -4.21 8.89
N GLY A 186 4.18 -4.66 7.70
CA GLY A 186 2.90 -5.28 7.41
C GLY A 186 3.02 -6.79 7.53
N VAL A 187 2.11 -7.42 8.29
CA VAL A 187 1.98 -8.87 8.36
C VAL A 187 0.55 -9.23 8.01
N LYS A 188 0.38 -10.28 7.21
CA LYS A 188 -0.92 -10.65 6.68
C LYS A 188 -1.08 -12.15 6.52
N GLU A 189 -2.31 -12.62 6.75
CA GLU A 189 -2.79 -13.94 6.37
C GLU A 189 -3.85 -13.80 5.28
N THR A 190 -3.82 -14.74 4.34
CA THR A 190 -4.93 -15.01 3.43
C THR A 190 -5.66 -16.25 3.94
N VAL A 191 -6.93 -16.09 4.29
CA VAL A 191 -7.78 -17.14 4.85
C VAL A 191 -8.78 -17.56 3.78
N ALA A 192 -8.69 -18.80 3.30
CA ALA A 192 -9.62 -19.36 2.33
C ALA A 192 -11.00 -19.55 2.96
N LEU A 193 -12.04 -19.12 2.25
CA LEU A 193 -13.45 -19.21 2.62
C LEU A 193 -14.31 -19.26 1.34
N ASP A 194 -15.42 -20.00 1.39
CA ASP A 194 -16.35 -20.03 0.27
C ASP A 194 -16.92 -18.64 -0.04
N ALA A 195 -17.09 -18.34 -1.34
CA ALA A 195 -17.57 -17.05 -1.82
C ALA A 195 -18.91 -16.63 -1.16
N ALA A 196 -19.87 -17.57 -1.06
CA ALA A 196 -21.18 -17.31 -0.44
C ALA A 196 -21.05 -16.98 1.06
N VAL A 197 -20.12 -17.63 1.76
CA VAL A 197 -19.83 -17.34 3.18
C VAL A 197 -19.27 -15.93 3.34
N ILE A 198 -18.40 -15.50 2.43
CA ILE A 198 -17.86 -14.12 2.42
C ILE A 198 -19.00 -13.14 2.17
N GLU A 199 -19.83 -13.37 1.18
CA GLU A 199 -20.93 -12.49 0.81
C GLU A 199 -21.94 -12.32 1.96
N ASP A 200 -22.28 -13.39 2.65
CA ASP A 200 -23.15 -13.36 3.83
C ASP A 200 -22.52 -12.60 4.99
N ARG A 201 -21.26 -12.93 5.36
CA ARG A 201 -20.59 -12.34 6.51
C ARG A 201 -20.30 -10.85 6.35
N PHE A 202 -20.04 -10.40 5.13
CA PHE A 202 -19.76 -8.99 4.83
C PHE A 202 -20.99 -8.24 4.31
N ALA A 203 -22.14 -8.92 4.19
CA ALA A 203 -23.39 -8.34 3.69
C ALA A 203 -23.20 -7.59 2.36
N VAL A 204 -22.63 -8.28 1.39
CA VAL A 204 -22.37 -7.79 0.03
C VAL A 204 -23.04 -8.70 -1.00
N ALA A 205 -23.36 -8.16 -2.18
CA ALA A 205 -23.89 -8.95 -3.26
C ALA A 205 -22.80 -9.86 -3.90
N PRO A 206 -23.18 -10.90 -4.66
CA PRO A 206 -22.23 -11.74 -5.37
C PRO A 206 -21.23 -10.93 -6.22
N GLY A 207 -19.92 -11.18 -6.02
CA GLY A 207 -18.85 -10.48 -6.69
C GLY A 207 -18.51 -9.08 -6.11
N ASP A 208 -19.32 -8.57 -5.19
CA ASP A 208 -19.00 -7.35 -4.42
C ASP A 208 -18.12 -7.69 -3.22
N GLY A 209 -17.44 -6.66 -2.72
CA GLY A 209 -16.50 -6.80 -1.62
C GLY A 209 -16.50 -5.65 -0.65
N ALA A 210 -15.81 -5.89 0.46
CA ALA A 210 -15.62 -4.94 1.55
C ALA A 210 -14.13 -4.69 1.81
N ALA A 211 -13.84 -3.46 2.20
CA ALA A 211 -12.54 -3.05 2.73
C ALA A 211 -12.74 -2.53 4.15
N THR A 212 -12.04 -3.10 5.11
CA THR A 212 -12.15 -2.78 6.51
C THR A 212 -10.81 -2.31 7.05
N LEU A 213 -10.81 -1.18 7.74
CA LEU A 213 -9.70 -0.67 8.53
C LEU A 213 -10.03 -0.79 10.02
N MET A 214 -9.04 -1.08 10.86
CA MET A 214 -9.22 -1.28 12.30
C MET A 214 -8.22 -0.45 13.09
N LEU A 215 -8.69 0.25 14.12
CA LEU A 215 -7.89 1.02 15.06
C LEU A 215 -8.10 0.50 16.48
N GLY A 216 -7.02 0.51 17.29
CA GLY A 216 -7.05 0.00 18.67
C GLY A 216 -6.69 -1.48 18.82
N CYS A 217 -6.48 -2.20 17.69
CA CYS A 217 -6.10 -3.62 17.69
C CYS A 217 -4.59 -3.86 17.91
N THR A 218 -3.79 -2.82 18.01
CA THR A 218 -2.33 -2.91 18.09
C THR A 218 -1.77 -2.68 19.48
N HIS A 219 -2.64 -2.67 20.51
CA HIS A 219 -2.27 -2.47 21.92
C HIS A 219 -1.47 -1.19 22.18
N GLY A 220 -1.82 -0.11 21.47
CA GLY A 220 -1.14 1.17 21.60
C GLY A 220 0.12 1.32 20.75
N VAL A 221 0.56 0.31 20.04
CA VAL A 221 1.61 0.43 19.02
C VAL A 221 1.04 1.20 17.82
N HIS A 222 1.80 2.16 17.26
CA HIS A 222 1.38 2.88 16.06
C HIS A 222 1.13 1.91 14.93
N GLY A 223 -0.07 1.99 14.36
CA GLY A 223 -0.49 1.09 13.30
C GLY A 223 -1.97 0.76 13.38
N GLY A 224 -2.38 -0.23 12.62
CA GLY A 224 -3.78 -0.67 12.58
C GLY A 224 -3.93 -2.02 11.91
N GLY A 225 -5.15 -2.53 11.94
CA GLY A 225 -5.54 -3.74 11.21
C GLY A 225 -6.25 -3.40 9.91
N PHE A 226 -6.26 -4.34 9.01
CA PHE A 226 -7.03 -4.28 7.78
C PHE A 226 -7.61 -5.65 7.43
N LEU A 227 -8.72 -5.63 6.70
CA LEU A 227 -9.33 -6.83 6.15
C LEU A 227 -9.92 -6.49 4.79
N TYR A 228 -9.59 -7.31 3.79
CA TYR A 228 -10.11 -7.21 2.43
C TYR A 228 -10.74 -8.54 2.02
N THR A 229 -11.93 -8.48 1.44
CA THR A 229 -12.57 -9.68 0.84
C THR A 229 -12.01 -9.91 -0.55
N ASN A 230 -11.63 -11.16 -0.84
CA ASN A 230 -11.28 -11.64 -2.17
C ASN A 230 -12.39 -12.57 -2.68
N ARG A 231 -12.24 -13.17 -3.84
CA ARG A 231 -13.27 -14.03 -4.47
C ARG A 231 -13.64 -15.20 -3.57
N ASP A 232 -12.65 -15.91 -3.07
CA ASP A 232 -12.76 -17.14 -2.27
C ASP A 232 -11.81 -17.14 -1.06
N SER A 233 -11.44 -15.96 -0.59
CA SER A 233 -10.59 -15.78 0.59
C SER A 233 -10.79 -14.40 1.20
N VAL A 234 -10.23 -14.22 2.40
CA VAL A 234 -10.15 -12.94 3.11
C VAL A 234 -8.68 -12.66 3.43
N SER A 235 -8.22 -11.47 3.09
CA SER A 235 -6.89 -10.99 3.50
C SER A 235 -7.02 -10.23 4.81
N LEU A 236 -6.49 -10.76 5.91
CA LEU A 236 -6.48 -10.14 7.22
C LEU A 236 -5.03 -9.80 7.60
N GLY A 237 -4.77 -8.59 8.05
CA GLY A 237 -3.43 -8.19 8.44
C GLY A 237 -3.36 -7.03 9.40
N ILE A 238 -2.15 -6.76 9.86
CA ILE A 238 -1.79 -5.58 10.64
C ILE A 238 -0.58 -4.89 10.02
N VAL A 239 -0.53 -3.58 10.19
CA VAL A 239 0.63 -2.74 9.82
C VAL A 239 1.02 -1.97 11.06
N VAL A 240 2.28 -2.09 11.50
CA VAL A 240 2.75 -1.52 12.76
C VAL A 240 4.16 -0.95 12.66
N SER A 241 4.47 0.03 13.51
CA SER A 241 5.82 0.59 13.66
C SER A 241 6.78 -0.44 14.25
N PRO A 242 7.86 -0.84 13.55
CA PRO A 242 8.84 -1.79 14.07
C PRO A 242 9.59 -1.26 15.30
N GLU A 243 9.84 0.05 15.40
CA GLU A 243 10.47 0.67 16.56
C GLU A 243 9.61 0.47 17.83
N GLN A 244 8.31 0.70 17.73
CA GLN A 244 7.41 0.56 18.87
C GLN A 244 7.09 -0.91 19.19
N VAL A 245 7.03 -1.78 18.21
CA VAL A 245 6.91 -3.24 18.44
C VAL A 245 8.08 -3.72 19.27
N ALA A 246 9.31 -3.35 18.91
CA ALA A 246 10.51 -3.71 19.67
C ALA A 246 10.45 -3.21 21.13
N ALA A 247 9.95 -1.97 21.33
CA ALA A 247 9.80 -1.40 22.66
C ALA A 247 8.65 -2.02 23.48
N SER A 248 7.62 -2.59 22.82
CA SER A 248 6.44 -3.17 23.48
C SER A 248 6.69 -4.58 24.08
N GLY A 249 7.76 -5.26 23.71
CA GLY A 249 8.02 -6.65 24.05
C GLY A 249 7.07 -7.66 23.39
N ARG A 250 6.23 -7.23 22.45
CA ARG A 250 5.29 -8.07 21.68
C ARG A 250 5.90 -8.47 20.34
N THR A 251 5.31 -9.48 19.71
CA THR A 251 5.63 -9.83 18.32
C THR A 251 4.49 -9.46 17.41
N VAL A 252 4.79 -9.10 16.17
CA VAL A 252 3.77 -8.76 15.16
C VAL A 252 2.86 -9.96 14.89
N HIS A 253 3.42 -11.16 14.91
CA HIS A 253 2.66 -12.41 14.77
C HIS A 253 1.62 -12.56 15.89
N THR A 254 2.01 -12.37 17.16
CA THR A 254 1.08 -12.46 18.29
C THR A 254 -0.05 -11.42 18.15
N MET A 255 0.26 -10.19 17.77
CA MET A 255 -0.76 -9.16 17.56
C MET A 255 -1.76 -9.55 16.46
N LEU A 256 -1.29 -10.16 15.35
CA LEU A 256 -2.18 -10.63 14.28
C LEU A 256 -3.08 -11.78 14.77
N GLN A 257 -2.56 -12.72 15.55
CA GLN A 257 -3.37 -13.83 16.09
C GLN A 257 -4.40 -13.32 17.12
N GLU A 258 -4.05 -12.35 17.95
CA GLU A 258 -4.99 -11.68 18.87
C GLU A 258 -6.10 -10.95 18.08
N LEU A 259 -5.75 -10.23 17.00
CA LEU A 259 -6.74 -9.62 16.11
C LEU A 259 -7.66 -10.66 15.47
N LYS A 260 -7.09 -11.77 14.97
CA LYS A 260 -7.86 -12.87 14.36
C LYS A 260 -8.82 -13.52 15.36
N ALA A 261 -8.42 -13.62 16.63
CA ALA A 261 -9.22 -14.18 17.73
C ALA A 261 -10.26 -13.20 18.31
N HIS A 262 -10.17 -11.90 17.99
CA HIS A 262 -11.05 -10.87 18.53
C HIS A 262 -12.54 -11.17 18.22
N PRO A 263 -13.48 -10.96 19.17
CA PRO A 263 -14.91 -11.30 18.98
C PRO A 263 -15.56 -10.68 17.75
N ALA A 264 -15.11 -9.53 17.29
CA ALA A 264 -15.62 -8.88 16.07
C ALA A 264 -15.01 -9.41 14.77
N ILE A 265 -13.84 -10.05 14.82
CA ILE A 265 -13.10 -10.52 13.64
C ILE A 265 -13.23 -12.02 13.46
N ARG A 266 -13.15 -12.78 14.57
CA ARG A 266 -13.25 -14.25 14.53
C ARG A 266 -14.45 -14.75 13.71
N PRO A 267 -15.69 -14.24 13.87
CA PRO A 267 -16.83 -14.71 13.08
C PRO A 267 -16.68 -14.47 11.58
N LEU A 268 -15.88 -13.47 11.17
CA LEU A 268 -15.65 -13.16 9.75
C LEU A 268 -14.70 -14.14 9.07
N VAL A 269 -13.85 -14.83 9.83
CA VAL A 269 -12.82 -15.76 9.33
C VAL A 269 -12.95 -17.18 9.83
N ASP A 270 -13.91 -17.44 10.74
CA ASP A 270 -14.11 -18.76 11.37
C ASP A 270 -14.48 -19.83 10.32
N GLY A 271 -13.95 -21.04 10.50
CA GLY A 271 -14.12 -22.13 9.53
C GLY A 271 -13.22 -22.04 8.29
N GLY A 272 -12.49 -20.94 8.09
CA GLY A 272 -11.53 -20.81 7.01
C GLY A 272 -10.16 -21.41 7.36
N SER A 273 -9.36 -21.68 6.34
CA SER A 273 -7.97 -22.14 6.47
C SER A 273 -6.98 -21.10 6.00
N THR A 274 -5.92 -20.85 6.77
CA THR A 274 -4.83 -19.96 6.35
C THR A 274 -4.05 -20.62 5.22
N VAL A 275 -4.09 -20.04 4.02
CA VAL A 275 -3.39 -20.54 2.82
C VAL A 275 -2.12 -19.76 2.51
N GLU A 276 -1.97 -18.56 3.07
CA GLU A 276 -0.78 -17.76 2.90
C GLU A 276 -0.53 -16.90 4.15
N TYR A 277 0.73 -16.78 4.53
CA TYR A 277 1.22 -15.87 5.57
C TYR A 277 2.46 -15.18 5.04
N SER A 278 2.51 -13.87 5.15
CA SER A 278 3.69 -13.13 4.72
C SER A 278 3.86 -11.81 5.48
N ALA A 279 5.08 -11.31 5.46
CA ALA A 279 5.46 -10.03 6.05
C ALA A 279 6.23 -9.18 5.04
N HIS A 280 5.98 -7.88 5.06
CA HIS A 280 6.64 -6.93 4.17
C HIS A 280 6.82 -5.58 4.87
N LEU A 281 7.91 -4.90 4.53
CA LEU A 281 8.09 -3.51 4.92
C LEU A 281 7.30 -2.60 3.98
N VAL A 282 6.77 -1.51 4.51
CA VAL A 282 6.06 -0.47 3.76
C VAL A 282 6.61 0.88 4.19
N ARG A 283 6.86 1.80 3.26
CA ARG A 283 7.25 3.17 3.61
C ARG A 283 6.04 3.93 4.16
N GLU A 284 6.29 4.75 5.19
CA GLU A 284 5.25 5.57 5.83
C GLU A 284 5.58 7.06 5.89
N ASP A 285 6.72 7.46 5.36
CA ASP A 285 7.20 8.84 5.39
C ASP A 285 6.50 9.76 4.36
N GLY A 286 5.64 9.22 3.49
CA GLY A 286 4.82 9.97 2.55
C GLY A 286 5.66 10.91 1.67
N LEU A 287 5.20 12.15 1.47
CA LEU A 287 5.92 13.14 0.65
C LEU A 287 7.34 13.43 1.15
N ARG A 288 7.56 13.36 2.47
CA ARG A 288 8.88 13.58 3.09
C ARG A 288 9.89 12.49 2.73
N GLY A 289 9.41 11.29 2.35
CA GLY A 289 10.23 10.18 1.91
C GLY A 289 10.63 10.24 0.44
N VAL A 290 10.04 11.14 -0.34
CA VAL A 290 10.38 11.32 -1.75
C VAL A 290 11.70 12.09 -1.85
N PRO A 291 12.73 11.54 -2.53
CA PRO A 291 14.02 12.21 -2.68
C PRO A 291 13.93 13.56 -3.40
N GLY A 292 14.81 14.47 -3.05
CA GLY A 292 14.94 15.76 -3.73
C GLY A 292 15.29 15.63 -5.21
N ARG A 293 15.98 14.53 -5.61
CA ARG A 293 16.23 14.14 -6.99
C ARG A 293 15.80 12.69 -7.18
N LEU A 294 15.14 12.41 -8.30
CA LEU A 294 14.63 11.07 -8.68
C LEU A 294 15.46 10.42 -9.77
N THR A 295 16.40 11.16 -10.33
CA THR A 295 17.23 10.72 -11.45
C THR A 295 18.69 11.10 -11.26
N ARG A 296 19.54 10.42 -11.99
CA ARG A 296 20.89 10.85 -12.37
C ARG A 296 21.17 10.43 -13.82
N ASP A 297 22.31 10.77 -14.36
CA ASP A 297 22.61 10.41 -15.75
C ASP A 297 22.54 8.90 -15.96
N GLY A 298 21.72 8.47 -16.90
CA GLY A 298 21.43 7.07 -17.19
C GLY A 298 20.59 6.31 -16.16
N PHE A 299 20.01 6.99 -15.13
CA PHE A 299 19.29 6.33 -14.03
C PHE A 299 18.04 7.07 -13.58
N LEU A 300 17.00 6.30 -13.22
CA LEU A 300 15.75 6.80 -12.68
C LEU A 300 15.20 5.85 -11.61
N VAL A 301 14.64 6.40 -10.49
CA VAL A 301 13.95 5.61 -9.45
C VAL A 301 12.45 5.88 -9.46
N THR A 302 11.61 4.82 -9.31
CA THR A 302 10.16 4.90 -9.37
C THR A 302 9.45 4.00 -8.35
N GLY A 303 8.17 4.18 -8.17
CA GLY A 303 7.36 3.39 -7.23
C GLY A 303 7.73 3.61 -5.78
N GLU A 304 7.55 2.56 -4.97
CA GLU A 304 7.90 2.60 -3.55
C GLU A 304 9.39 2.84 -3.30
N ALA A 305 10.25 2.43 -4.25
CA ALA A 305 11.68 2.73 -4.20
C ALA A 305 11.96 4.24 -4.19
N ALA A 306 11.11 5.03 -4.85
CA ALA A 306 11.14 6.50 -4.84
C ALA A 306 10.31 7.13 -3.70
N GLY A 307 9.73 6.32 -2.79
CA GLY A 307 8.90 6.83 -1.71
C GLY A 307 7.45 7.15 -2.09
N PHE A 308 6.97 6.70 -3.24
CA PHE A 308 5.58 6.95 -3.66
C PHE A 308 4.60 6.01 -2.96
N VAL A 309 4.39 6.28 -1.67
CA VAL A 309 3.40 5.64 -0.80
C VAL A 309 2.74 6.71 0.07
N MET A 310 1.46 6.58 0.32
CA MET A 310 0.72 7.46 1.23
C MET A 310 -0.04 6.65 2.26
N ASN A 311 0.14 6.98 3.54
CA ASN A 311 -0.74 6.55 4.61
C ASN A 311 -1.74 7.68 4.92
N LEU A 312 -3.03 7.44 4.63
CA LEU A 312 -4.11 8.40 4.86
C LEU A 312 -4.85 8.15 6.19
N GLY A 313 -4.36 7.20 7.00
CA GLY A 313 -5.01 6.77 8.24
C GLY A 313 -6.18 5.81 8.01
N HIS A 314 -7.01 6.05 7.01
CA HIS A 314 -8.13 5.18 6.63
C HIS A 314 -7.81 4.25 5.44
N THR A 315 -6.70 4.45 4.79
CA THR A 315 -6.16 3.57 3.73
C THR A 315 -4.69 3.85 3.51
N VAL A 316 -3.94 2.84 3.12
CA VAL A 316 -2.58 2.97 2.61
C VAL A 316 -2.63 2.83 1.10
N ARG A 317 -2.10 3.83 0.39
CA ARG A 317 -2.03 3.86 -1.07
C ARG A 317 -0.58 3.68 -1.50
N GLY A 318 -0.32 2.63 -2.25
CA GLY A 318 1.01 2.31 -2.78
C GLY A 318 0.94 1.74 -4.19
N MET A 319 0.01 0.80 -4.45
CA MET A 319 -0.09 0.14 -5.76
C MET A 319 -0.47 1.11 -6.88
N ASP A 320 -1.44 1.97 -6.64
CA ASP A 320 -1.88 2.97 -7.60
C ASP A 320 -0.78 4.01 -7.87
N LEU A 321 -0.10 4.49 -6.84
CA LEU A 321 1.03 5.42 -7.00
C LEU A 321 2.22 4.75 -7.72
N ALA A 322 2.44 3.45 -7.47
CA ALA A 322 3.45 2.68 -8.17
C ALA A 322 3.14 2.60 -9.68
N LEU A 323 1.91 2.23 -10.06
CA LEU A 323 1.48 2.19 -11.46
C LEU A 323 1.65 3.55 -12.15
N VAL A 324 1.13 4.60 -11.52
CA VAL A 324 1.16 5.97 -12.06
C VAL A 324 2.59 6.47 -12.21
N SER A 325 3.45 6.26 -11.20
CA SER A 325 4.84 6.70 -11.27
C SER A 325 5.66 5.91 -12.29
N GLY A 326 5.39 4.62 -12.44
CA GLY A 326 6.00 3.80 -13.50
C GLY A 326 5.62 4.26 -14.89
N ALA A 327 4.33 4.58 -15.12
CA ALA A 327 3.87 5.15 -16.38
C ALA A 327 4.51 6.52 -16.66
N ALA A 328 4.63 7.38 -15.65
CA ALA A 328 5.29 8.67 -15.76
C ALA A 328 6.80 8.55 -16.07
N ALA A 329 7.46 7.53 -15.50
CA ALA A 329 8.87 7.24 -15.80
C ALA A 329 9.05 6.85 -17.27
N ALA A 330 8.18 6.00 -17.81
CA ALA A 330 8.19 5.65 -19.23
C ALA A 330 7.97 6.87 -20.12
N GLU A 331 7.01 7.72 -19.79
CA GLU A 331 6.72 8.95 -20.53
C GLU A 331 7.95 9.88 -20.59
N ALA A 332 8.65 10.05 -19.45
CA ALA A 332 9.87 10.86 -19.38
C ALA A 332 11.01 10.30 -20.25
N ILE A 333 11.20 8.98 -20.25
CA ILE A 333 12.23 8.32 -21.07
C ILE A 333 11.90 8.43 -22.56
N VAL A 334 10.63 8.25 -22.94
CA VAL A 334 10.19 8.36 -24.35
C VAL A 334 10.33 9.79 -24.87
N ALA A 335 10.04 10.78 -24.04
CA ALA A 335 10.18 12.20 -24.39
C ALA A 335 11.63 12.60 -24.70
N GLY A 336 12.61 11.87 -24.11
CA GLY A 336 14.02 12.19 -24.26
C GLY A 336 14.46 13.47 -23.53
N GLY A 337 15.73 13.85 -23.70
CA GLY A 337 16.30 15.02 -23.04
C GLY A 337 16.66 14.77 -21.57
N GLU A 338 16.55 15.82 -20.73
CA GLU A 338 16.90 15.71 -19.31
C GLU A 338 15.82 14.95 -18.52
N LEU A 339 16.19 13.81 -17.92
CA LEU A 339 15.25 12.91 -17.24
C LEU A 339 14.54 13.56 -16.05
N GLU A 340 15.25 14.33 -15.21
CA GLU A 340 14.67 14.88 -13.97
C GLU A 340 13.49 15.83 -14.25
N PRO A 341 13.64 16.89 -15.08
CA PRO A 341 12.51 17.78 -15.35
C PRO A 341 11.39 17.08 -16.13
N ALA A 342 11.70 16.18 -17.05
CA ALA A 342 10.71 15.42 -17.80
C ALA A 342 9.89 14.51 -16.88
N TYR A 343 10.56 13.80 -15.96
CA TYR A 343 9.88 12.91 -15.02
C TYR A 343 9.01 13.67 -14.01
N ARG A 344 9.53 14.78 -13.44
CA ARG A 344 8.70 15.61 -12.55
C ARG A 344 7.48 16.18 -13.24
N ALA A 345 7.61 16.65 -14.47
CA ALA A 345 6.49 17.14 -15.25
C ALA A 345 5.44 16.04 -15.52
N ALA A 346 5.87 14.80 -15.79
CA ALA A 346 4.97 13.67 -15.96
C ALA A 346 4.26 13.28 -14.66
N LEU A 347 4.96 13.28 -13.52
CA LEU A 347 4.36 13.07 -12.18
C LEU A 347 3.33 14.15 -11.83
N ASP A 348 3.59 15.41 -12.17
CA ASP A 348 2.66 16.52 -11.95
C ASP A 348 1.41 16.37 -12.85
N ARG A 349 1.58 16.06 -14.15
CA ARG A 349 0.44 15.82 -15.06
C ARG A 349 -0.44 14.66 -14.64
N SER A 350 0.15 13.61 -14.09
CA SER A 350 -0.60 12.45 -13.59
C SER A 350 -1.40 12.72 -12.32
N GLY A 351 -1.20 13.86 -11.68
CA GLY A 351 -1.82 14.22 -10.40
C GLY A 351 -1.15 13.57 -9.17
N LEU A 352 -0.11 12.74 -9.34
CA LEU A 352 0.55 12.05 -8.22
C LEU A 352 1.13 13.03 -7.22
N THR A 353 1.90 14.03 -7.69
CA THR A 353 2.53 15.04 -6.83
C THR A 353 1.48 15.83 -6.04
N SER A 354 0.39 16.24 -6.67
CA SER A 354 -0.68 16.98 -6.01
C SER A 354 -1.41 16.14 -4.97
N ALA A 355 -1.65 14.84 -5.25
CA ALA A 355 -2.24 13.91 -4.30
C ALA A 355 -1.35 13.71 -3.06
N MET A 356 -0.04 13.55 -3.25
CA MET A 356 0.91 13.44 -2.13
C MET A 356 1.01 14.72 -1.31
N LYS A 357 1.02 15.90 -1.95
CA LYS A 357 1.00 17.20 -1.26
C LYS A 357 -0.26 17.38 -0.43
N ALA A 358 -1.43 17.00 -0.96
CA ALA A 358 -2.70 17.06 -0.23
C ALA A 358 -2.74 16.11 0.98
N ALA A 359 -1.98 15.02 0.94
CA ALA A 359 -1.89 14.06 2.03
C ALA A 359 -0.85 14.41 3.11
N ASP A 360 0.08 15.32 2.85
CA ASP A 360 1.23 15.60 3.74
C ASP A 360 0.81 16.11 5.13
N GLY A 361 -0.27 16.89 5.22
CA GLY A 361 -0.84 17.36 6.49
C GLY A 361 -1.36 16.26 7.43
N ARG A 362 -1.70 15.08 6.86
CA ARG A 362 -2.28 13.95 7.61
C ARG A 362 -1.28 13.19 8.45
N THR A 363 -0.01 13.20 8.09
CA THR A 363 1.07 12.53 8.83
C THR A 363 1.15 13.04 10.28
N GLY A 364 0.94 14.34 10.52
CA GLY A 364 0.94 14.91 11.87
C GLY A 364 -0.22 14.44 12.78
N LEU A 365 -1.33 13.93 12.21
CA LEU A 365 -2.40 13.29 12.97
C LEU A 365 -2.02 11.86 13.35
N LEU A 366 -1.39 11.13 12.43
CA LEU A 366 -0.96 9.74 12.66
C LEU A 366 0.14 9.63 13.71
N ASP A 367 0.88 10.70 13.98
CA ASP A 367 1.87 10.77 15.08
C ASP A 367 1.22 10.90 16.48
N VAL A 368 -0.12 11.04 16.58
CA VAL A 368 -0.81 11.17 17.85
C VAL A 368 -1.00 9.80 18.51
N GLN A 369 -0.19 9.50 19.54
CA GLN A 369 -0.22 8.22 20.27
C GLN A 369 -1.65 7.81 20.69
N ARG A 370 -2.47 8.75 21.14
CA ARG A 370 -3.85 8.49 21.58
C ARG A 370 -4.79 7.94 20.52
N LEU A 371 -4.45 8.04 19.24
CA LEU A 371 -5.20 7.38 18.16
C LEU A 371 -5.16 5.86 18.26
N TYR A 372 -4.08 5.31 18.81
CA TYR A 372 -3.82 3.88 18.83
C TYR A 372 -4.17 3.20 20.16
N ASP A 373 -4.43 3.99 21.20
CA ASP A 373 -4.74 3.50 22.55
C ASP A 373 -6.00 4.12 23.15
N ALA A 374 -5.95 5.38 23.51
CA ALA A 374 -6.97 6.04 24.33
C ALA A 374 -8.25 6.41 23.56
N TYR A 375 -8.12 6.88 22.30
CA TYR A 375 -9.30 7.35 21.55
C TYR A 375 -10.22 6.23 21.07
N PRO A 376 -9.76 5.08 20.58
CA PRO A 376 -10.65 3.96 20.30
C PRO A 376 -11.44 3.54 21.52
N ALA A 377 -10.77 3.35 22.64
CA ALA A 377 -11.41 2.95 23.89
C ALA A 377 -12.36 4.02 24.46
N LEU A 378 -12.03 5.32 24.34
CA LEU A 378 -12.92 6.41 24.75
C LEU A 378 -14.20 6.47 23.89
N ALA A 379 -14.06 6.24 22.58
CA ALA A 379 -15.20 6.16 21.66
C ALA A 379 -16.12 4.98 22.01
N LEU A 380 -15.54 3.82 22.34
CA LEU A 380 -16.28 2.65 22.78
C LEU A 380 -17.02 2.90 24.10
N ASP A 381 -16.37 3.51 25.11
CA ASP A 381 -17.02 3.88 26.38
C ASP A 381 -18.21 4.84 26.16
N ALA A 382 -18.04 5.80 25.24
CA ALA A 382 -19.11 6.73 24.89
C ALA A 382 -20.27 6.02 24.19
N ALA A 383 -19.96 5.17 23.19
CA ALA A 383 -20.95 4.40 22.46
C ALA A 383 -21.70 3.42 23.36
N GLU A 384 -21.00 2.64 24.18
CA GLU A 384 -21.62 1.73 25.16
C GLU A 384 -22.58 2.45 26.08
N SER A 385 -22.23 3.67 26.51
CA SER A 385 -23.10 4.48 27.37
C SER A 385 -24.42 4.90 26.70
N LEU A 386 -24.52 4.87 25.35
CA LEU A 386 -25.76 5.14 24.62
C LEU A 386 -26.70 3.93 24.62
N PHE A 387 -26.13 2.74 24.58
CA PHE A 387 -26.88 1.48 24.45
C PHE A 387 -27.14 0.79 25.78
N THR A 388 -26.45 1.19 26.86
CA THR A 388 -26.65 0.59 28.18
C THR A 388 -27.81 1.26 28.93
N VAL A 389 -28.86 0.48 29.19
CA VAL A 389 -29.98 0.89 30.02
C VAL A 389 -29.78 0.31 31.43
N THR A 390 -29.76 1.17 32.43
CA THR A 390 -29.62 0.78 33.84
C THR A 390 -30.84 1.21 34.65
N ALA A 391 -31.15 0.48 35.73
CA ALA A 391 -32.16 0.91 36.69
C ALA A 391 -31.74 2.24 37.35
N GLY A 392 -32.69 3.14 37.52
CA GLY A 392 -32.48 4.43 38.19
C GLY A 392 -32.42 5.63 37.24
N ARG A 393 -32.05 6.80 37.76
CA ARG A 393 -32.02 8.06 37.00
C ARG A 393 -30.90 8.01 35.96
N PRO A 394 -31.18 8.17 34.62
CA PRO A 394 -30.13 8.13 33.61
C PRO A 394 -29.18 9.32 33.80
N ARG A 395 -27.86 9.03 33.82
CA ARG A 395 -26.83 10.08 33.82
C ARG A 395 -26.75 10.70 32.41
N ARG A 396 -26.65 12.04 32.36
CA ARG A 396 -26.48 12.74 31.06
C ARG A 396 -25.18 12.30 30.37
N LEU A 397 -25.22 12.09 29.06
CA LEU A 397 -24.08 11.62 28.24
C LEU A 397 -22.80 12.42 28.52
N ARG A 398 -22.90 13.75 28.64
CA ARG A 398 -21.75 14.63 28.95
C ARG A 398 -20.99 14.25 30.24
N HIS A 399 -21.68 13.72 31.23
CA HIS A 399 -21.05 13.27 32.49
C HIS A 399 -20.36 11.93 32.30
N ARG A 400 -20.99 11.01 31.58
CA ARG A 400 -20.39 9.70 31.26
C ARG A 400 -19.12 9.85 30.40
N VAL A 401 -19.15 10.69 29.36
CA VAL A 401 -17.98 11.00 28.55
C VAL A 401 -16.85 11.63 29.37
N ARG A 402 -17.19 12.57 30.27
CA ARG A 402 -16.20 13.19 31.17
C ARG A 402 -15.58 12.16 32.13
N ASP A 403 -16.38 11.24 32.67
CA ASP A 403 -15.90 10.18 33.56
C ASP A 403 -14.98 9.20 32.77
N ALA A 404 -15.35 8.81 31.57
CA ALA A 404 -14.53 8.00 30.68
C ALA A 404 -13.19 8.70 30.35
N MET A 405 -13.22 9.99 30.02
CA MET A 405 -12.01 10.79 29.80
C MET A 405 -11.10 10.82 31.02
N ARG A 406 -11.67 10.98 32.23
CA ARG A 406 -10.91 10.96 33.49
C ARG A 406 -10.30 9.59 33.76
N GLY A 407 -11.09 8.53 33.59
CA GLY A 407 -10.63 7.15 33.79
C GLY A 407 -9.47 6.74 32.88
N ARG A 408 -9.36 7.38 31.70
CA ARG A 408 -8.31 7.13 30.72
C ARG A 408 -7.22 8.20 30.69
N ASN A 409 -7.20 9.15 31.64
CA ASN A 409 -6.26 10.26 31.70
C ASN A 409 -6.19 11.09 30.40
N VAL A 410 -7.32 11.27 29.71
CA VAL A 410 -7.41 12.08 28.49
C VAL A 410 -7.96 13.48 28.84
N PRO A 411 -7.11 14.51 28.95
CA PRO A 411 -7.59 15.84 29.27
C PRO A 411 -8.30 16.48 28.07
N LEU A 412 -9.37 17.24 28.32
CA LEU A 412 -10.16 17.90 27.27
C LEU A 412 -9.28 18.75 26.31
N ARG A 413 -8.27 19.43 26.86
CA ARG A 413 -7.31 20.21 26.08
C ARG A 413 -6.54 19.36 25.05
N ALA A 414 -6.27 18.08 25.35
CA ALA A 414 -5.63 17.18 24.41
C ALA A 414 -6.59 16.81 23.27
N VAL A 415 -7.86 16.48 23.60
CA VAL A 415 -8.90 16.19 22.60
C VAL A 415 -9.10 17.38 21.65
N LEU A 416 -9.19 18.61 22.20
CA LEU A 416 -9.34 19.81 21.38
C LEU A 416 -8.12 20.04 20.47
N ARG A 417 -6.90 19.93 21.02
CA ARG A 417 -5.67 20.08 20.24
C ARG A 417 -5.56 19.06 19.12
N ASP A 418 -5.81 17.79 19.44
CA ASP A 418 -5.71 16.70 18.47
C ASP A 418 -6.86 16.76 17.45
N GLY A 419 -8.06 17.22 17.88
CA GLY A 419 -9.17 17.52 16.98
C GLY A 419 -8.84 18.64 15.97
N VAL A 420 -8.18 19.72 16.41
CA VAL A 420 -7.69 20.78 15.50
C VAL A 420 -6.67 20.24 14.51
N ARG A 421 -5.77 19.35 14.97
CA ARG A 421 -4.84 18.65 14.05
C ARG A 421 -5.59 17.81 13.03
N GLY A 422 -6.62 17.08 13.47
CA GLY A 422 -7.47 16.29 12.57
C GLY A 422 -8.17 17.13 11.51
N VAL A 423 -8.78 18.26 11.92
CA VAL A 423 -9.44 19.18 10.96
C VAL A 423 -8.44 19.79 9.96
N ARG A 424 -7.23 20.12 10.40
CA ARG A 424 -6.19 20.64 9.49
C ARG A 424 -5.61 19.57 8.55
N ALA A 425 -5.80 18.30 8.89
CA ALA A 425 -5.33 17.17 8.10
C ALA A 425 -6.36 16.72 7.03
N LEU A 426 -7.59 17.20 7.11
CA LEU A 426 -8.66 16.97 6.12
C LEU A 426 -8.56 17.97 4.96
#